data_654b22f4555101a54c4cdfb7e8bb6588
#
_entry.id   654b22f4555101a54c4cdfb7e8bb6588
#
_cell.length_a   1.000
_cell.length_b   1.000
_cell.length_c   1.000
_cell.angle_alpha   90.00
_cell.angle_beta   90.00
_cell.angle_gamma   90.00
#
_symmetry.space_group_name_H-M   'P 1'
#
loop_
_entity.id
_entity.type
_entity.pdbx_description
1 polymer ?
#
loop_
_entity_poly.entity_id
_entity_poly.type
_entity_poly.pdbx_seq_one_letter_code
_entity_poly.pdbx_strand_id
1 'polypeptide(L)'
;MATSTVRYFRERIDIPQLRQPHVSNPETFEMPGIMGSGCSLADLNNDGRLDLILVPGESPADTAANQQELCRILLQDAQGAFSDVTQQTGVRVRGFGMGCFAGDLDNDGDRDLVTTSSTGVMVFRNDLRDGQLQFSDITATSGVESSRWSTAASFVDYDQDGWLDLMIVNYVDYFPGSICSDGSGRRDYCGPQSFTGTTDLLFRNCGAAGAVGTFQNVTVSAGLTKAIGKGLGLICADMNGDRRPDLYVANDMEPNFLWIQKAPGQFVEEAGLRGCAVDLQGRPQASMGTAFADLDRDGQSEIFLTHLRGETNTWYRPLGNGVFVDDTARSGLGEASRNSTGFGVIAQDLDLDGLQELAVVNGRVMRAPLLQPAAAAAHWDEYAERNQIFRNLGKGRFESITNDPFCEPVEVSRGLASGDIDNDGDVDLLISNVAGPARLYENIAERRGHWLSVRAIDPRWNRDACGARIVVTAGDVQLVGHVLTSNGYLASHDPRVHFGLGQKTTLNHVDVYWPDEQTGFERFPGGAVDQFLTLRRGTGEQHLDAPVAGAVP
;
A
#
# COMPACT_ATOMS: atom_id res chain seq x y z
N MET A 1 -13.73 -33.76 -15.53
CA MET A 1 -12.92 -32.67 -16.06
C MET A 1 -11.89 -32.40 -14.98
N ALA A 2 -10.60 -32.54 -15.26
CA ALA A 2 -9.56 -32.19 -14.33
C ALA A 2 -9.62 -30.67 -14.18
N THR A 3 -9.95 -30.15 -12.99
CA THR A 3 -9.74 -28.76 -12.64
C THR A 3 -8.24 -28.54 -12.74
N SER A 4 -7.77 -27.79 -13.74
CA SER A 4 -6.40 -27.32 -13.77
C SER A 4 -6.21 -26.52 -12.48
N THR A 5 -5.35 -26.98 -11.60
CA THR A 5 -4.95 -26.26 -10.40
C THR A 5 -4.18 -25.04 -10.88
N VAL A 6 -4.81 -23.87 -10.83
CA VAL A 6 -4.13 -22.59 -11.07
C VAL A 6 -3.14 -22.42 -9.93
N ARG A 7 -1.89 -22.16 -10.26
CA ARG A 7 -0.82 -21.89 -9.31
C ARG A 7 -0.13 -20.59 -9.73
N TYR A 8 -0.15 -19.62 -8.84
CA TYR A 8 0.44 -18.29 -9.11
C TYR A 8 1.87 -18.19 -8.61
N PHE A 9 2.21 -18.76 -7.45
CA PHE A 9 3.43 -18.39 -6.75
C PHE A 9 4.33 -19.59 -6.40
N ARG A 10 5.64 -19.28 -6.29
CA ARG A 10 6.68 -20.12 -5.70
C ARG A 10 7.45 -19.29 -4.67
N GLU A 11 7.59 -19.81 -3.45
CA GLU A 11 8.39 -19.15 -2.43
C GLU A 11 9.89 -19.20 -2.76
N ARG A 12 10.57 -18.06 -2.65
CA ARG A 12 12.02 -17.93 -2.70
C ARG A 12 12.61 -18.36 -1.36
N ILE A 13 13.19 -19.55 -1.30
CA ILE A 13 13.77 -20.13 -0.09
C ILE A 13 15.30 -19.93 0.01
N ASP A 14 15.89 -19.36 -1.01
CA ASP A 14 17.33 -19.13 -1.16
C ASP A 14 17.83 -17.83 -0.53
N ILE A 15 16.95 -17.06 0.14
CA ILE A 15 17.28 -15.81 0.84
C ILE A 15 17.29 -16.07 2.37
N PRO A 16 18.43 -16.48 2.96
CA PRO A 16 18.48 -16.83 4.39
C PRO A 16 18.13 -15.67 5.33
N GLN A 17 18.35 -14.44 4.88
CA GLN A 17 18.06 -13.22 5.62
C GLN A 17 16.56 -13.06 5.92
N LEU A 18 15.67 -13.55 5.04
CA LEU A 18 14.22 -13.51 5.26
C LEU A 18 13.77 -14.52 6.33
N ARG A 19 14.55 -15.57 6.57
CA ARG A 19 14.20 -16.65 7.50
C ARG A 19 14.41 -16.34 8.98
N GLN A 20 15.02 -15.20 9.31
CA GLN A 20 15.14 -14.79 10.69
C GLN A 20 13.77 -14.30 11.17
N PRO A 21 13.14 -14.99 12.14
CA PRO A 21 11.80 -14.63 12.58
C PRO A 21 11.82 -13.26 13.27
N HIS A 22 10.86 -12.43 12.94
CA HIS A 22 10.43 -11.36 13.82
C HIS A 22 9.69 -12.00 15.00
N VAL A 23 10.17 -11.81 16.21
CA VAL A 23 9.52 -12.36 17.40
C VAL A 23 9.11 -11.19 18.28
N SER A 24 7.83 -10.84 18.26
CA SER A 24 7.23 -9.99 19.27
C SER A 24 7.15 -10.78 20.59
N ASN A 25 7.46 -10.15 21.72
CA ASN A 25 7.36 -10.81 23.02
C ASN A 25 5.88 -11.09 23.37
N PRO A 26 5.42 -12.35 23.34
CA PRO A 26 4.01 -12.67 23.52
C PRO A 26 3.52 -12.46 24.95
N GLU A 27 4.42 -12.30 25.94
CA GLU A 27 4.04 -12.22 27.36
C GLU A 27 3.49 -10.83 27.73
N THR A 28 3.80 -9.80 26.95
CA THR A 28 3.38 -8.42 27.23
C THR A 28 1.94 -8.14 26.81
N PHE A 29 1.45 -8.77 25.75
CA PHE A 29 0.17 -8.48 25.10
C PHE A 29 0.00 -6.99 24.73
N GLU A 30 1.10 -6.34 24.37
CA GLU A 30 1.06 -4.97 23.88
C GLU A 30 0.41 -4.93 22.47
N MET A 31 -0.64 -4.13 22.32
CA MET A 31 -1.41 -4.06 21.06
C MET A 31 -0.54 -3.78 19.83
N PRO A 32 0.47 -2.89 19.87
CA PRO A 32 1.32 -2.68 18.69
C PRO A 32 2.06 -3.94 18.23
N GLY A 33 2.39 -4.86 19.13
CA GLY A 33 3.09 -6.11 18.82
C GLY A 33 2.28 -7.07 17.95
N ILE A 34 0.94 -6.96 17.92
CA ILE A 34 0.10 -7.77 17.03
C ILE A 34 -0.31 -7.02 15.76
N MET A 35 -0.19 -5.68 15.74
CA MET A 35 -0.58 -4.84 14.60
C MET A 35 0.55 -4.62 13.57
N GLY A 36 1.82 -4.57 13.97
CA GLY A 36 2.98 -4.47 13.07
C GLY A 36 3.43 -5.85 12.63
N SER A 37 4.29 -6.02 11.67
CA SER A 37 5.26 -5.17 11.01
C SER A 37 4.94 -5.02 9.52
N GLY A 38 5.56 -4.02 8.85
CA GLY A 38 5.42 -3.77 7.43
C GLY A 38 6.60 -4.25 6.59
N CYS A 39 6.45 -4.17 5.27
CA CYS A 39 7.50 -4.43 4.29
C CYS A 39 7.36 -3.50 3.08
N SER A 40 8.46 -3.30 2.33
CA SER A 40 8.44 -2.44 1.15
C SER A 40 9.38 -2.93 0.07
N LEU A 41 9.06 -2.60 -1.16
CA LEU A 41 9.87 -2.81 -2.35
C LEU A 41 10.21 -1.44 -2.96
N ALA A 42 11.48 -1.14 -3.15
CA ALA A 42 11.94 0.09 -3.78
C ALA A 42 13.34 -0.10 -4.37
N ASP A 43 13.60 0.55 -5.49
CA ASP A 43 14.95 0.68 -6.05
C ASP A 43 15.68 1.80 -5.30
N LEU A 44 16.44 1.45 -4.26
CA LEU A 44 17.07 2.42 -3.34
C LEU A 44 18.41 2.98 -3.85
N ASN A 45 19.04 2.24 -4.76
CA ASN A 45 20.37 2.60 -5.29
C ASN A 45 20.31 3.02 -6.77
N ASN A 46 19.12 3.19 -7.33
CA ASN A 46 18.86 3.59 -8.73
C ASN A 46 19.50 2.68 -9.78
N ASP A 47 19.60 1.37 -9.50
CA ASP A 47 20.18 0.41 -10.43
C ASP A 47 19.12 -0.36 -11.27
N GLY A 48 17.84 -0.04 -11.10
CA GLY A 48 16.70 -0.59 -11.83
C GLY A 48 16.19 -1.92 -11.28
N ARG A 49 16.69 -2.36 -10.11
CA ARG A 49 16.23 -3.55 -9.40
C ARG A 49 15.56 -3.16 -8.08
N LEU A 50 14.58 -3.96 -7.68
CA LEU A 50 13.87 -3.72 -6.43
C LEU A 50 14.65 -4.31 -5.25
N ASP A 51 14.85 -3.49 -4.24
CA ASP A 51 15.41 -3.86 -2.95
C ASP A 51 14.31 -4.15 -1.94
N LEU A 52 14.63 -4.92 -0.90
CA LEU A 52 13.67 -5.32 0.11
C LEU A 52 13.90 -4.54 1.41
N ILE A 53 12.81 -4.03 1.97
CA ILE A 53 12.81 -3.37 3.28
C ILE A 53 11.84 -4.12 4.19
N LEU A 54 12.31 -4.53 5.37
CA LEU A 54 11.49 -5.15 6.42
C LEU A 54 11.54 -4.30 7.68
N VAL A 55 10.39 -3.95 8.20
CA VAL A 55 10.26 -3.13 9.39
C VAL A 55 10.21 -4.04 10.63
N PRO A 56 11.01 -3.79 11.69
CA PRO A 56 10.94 -4.58 12.90
C PRO A 56 9.64 -4.32 13.67
N GLY A 57 8.94 -5.40 14.04
CA GLY A 57 7.69 -5.33 14.81
C GLY A 57 7.89 -5.31 16.32
N GLU A 58 9.12 -5.34 16.82
CA GLU A 58 9.41 -5.48 18.25
C GLU A 58 9.94 -4.18 18.86
N SER A 59 9.46 -3.91 20.09
CA SER A 59 10.20 -3.08 21.03
C SER A 59 10.82 -4.03 22.07
N PRO A 60 12.13 -3.99 22.31
CA PRO A 60 12.75 -4.84 23.34
C PRO A 60 12.07 -4.67 24.70
N ALA A 61 11.88 -5.78 25.44
CA ALA A 61 11.11 -5.86 26.68
C ALA A 61 11.58 -4.93 27.82
N ASP A 62 12.75 -4.30 27.70
CA ASP A 62 13.36 -3.41 28.69
C ASP A 62 13.52 -1.96 28.24
N THR A 63 12.75 -1.52 27.25
CA THR A 63 13.01 -0.24 26.63
C THR A 63 12.37 0.94 27.31
N ALA A 64 13.21 1.75 27.90
CA ALA A 64 12.97 3.18 27.95
C ALA A 64 12.58 3.69 26.53
N ALA A 65 11.67 4.67 26.44
CA ALA A 65 11.09 5.24 25.21
C ALA A 65 12.07 5.70 24.09
N ASN A 66 13.34 5.33 24.15
CA ASN A 66 14.45 5.76 23.30
C ASN A 66 15.18 4.63 22.57
N GLN A 67 14.77 3.36 22.69
CA GLN A 67 15.40 2.32 21.89
C GLN A 67 14.88 2.33 20.45
N GLN A 68 15.81 2.19 19.52
CA GLN A 68 15.60 2.23 18.09
C GLN A 68 16.04 0.90 17.50
N GLU A 69 15.17 0.31 16.66
CA GLU A 69 15.47 -0.94 15.97
C GLU A 69 15.71 -0.66 14.48
N LEU A 70 16.71 -1.32 13.90
CA LEU A 70 17.04 -1.15 12.49
C LEU A 70 16.03 -1.86 11.59
N CYS A 71 15.56 -1.15 10.55
CA CYS A 71 14.87 -1.78 9.44
C CYS A 71 15.86 -2.63 8.66
N ARG A 72 15.49 -3.88 8.37
CA ARG A 72 16.32 -4.73 7.53
C ARG A 72 16.23 -4.28 6.09
N ILE A 73 17.37 -3.99 5.48
CA ILE A 73 17.47 -3.58 4.07
C ILE A 73 18.38 -4.56 3.35
N LEU A 74 17.83 -5.16 2.29
CA LEU A 74 18.53 -6.13 1.45
C LEU A 74 18.61 -5.56 0.04
N LEU A 75 19.82 -5.28 -0.44
CA LEU A 75 20.05 -4.82 -1.82
C LEU A 75 20.20 -5.99 -2.77
N GLN A 76 19.51 -5.91 -3.91
CA GLN A 76 19.58 -6.90 -4.97
C GLN A 76 20.74 -6.59 -5.92
N ASP A 77 21.55 -7.61 -6.24
CA ASP A 77 22.59 -7.51 -7.26
C ASP A 77 22.09 -7.92 -8.67
N ALA A 78 22.95 -7.76 -9.67
CA ALA A 78 22.63 -8.08 -11.06
C ALA A 78 22.39 -9.59 -11.32
N GLN A 79 22.67 -10.46 -10.37
CA GLN A 79 22.43 -11.90 -10.41
C GLN A 79 21.16 -12.30 -9.65
N GLY A 80 20.41 -11.33 -9.10
CA GLY A 80 19.20 -11.57 -8.28
C GLY A 80 19.51 -12.04 -6.86
N ALA A 81 20.76 -11.94 -6.39
CA ALA A 81 21.12 -12.26 -5.03
C ALA A 81 21.01 -11.02 -4.13
N PHE A 82 20.69 -11.25 -2.84
CA PHE A 82 20.45 -10.18 -1.88
C PHE A 82 21.58 -10.05 -0.86
N SER A 83 22.06 -8.82 -0.67
CA SER A 83 23.08 -8.46 0.32
C SER A 83 22.46 -7.63 1.46
N ASP A 84 22.72 -8.03 2.71
CA ASP A 84 22.23 -7.29 3.88
C ASP A 84 23.09 -6.05 4.15
N VAL A 85 22.51 -4.88 3.98
CA VAL A 85 23.13 -3.57 4.20
C VAL A 85 22.53 -2.82 5.39
N THR A 86 21.77 -3.50 6.23
CA THR A 86 21.04 -2.96 7.39
C THR A 86 21.90 -2.05 8.26
N GLN A 87 23.09 -2.51 8.65
CA GLN A 87 23.99 -1.75 9.54
C GLN A 87 24.59 -0.52 8.85
N GLN A 88 24.75 -0.56 7.53
CA GLN A 88 25.34 0.53 6.76
C GLN A 88 24.34 1.67 6.57
N THR A 89 23.07 1.34 6.34
CA THR A 89 22.02 2.32 6.09
C THR A 89 21.57 3.05 7.34
N GLY A 90 21.57 2.38 8.49
CA GLY A 90 21.14 2.96 9.76
C GLY A 90 19.67 3.36 9.83
N VAL A 91 18.85 2.97 8.84
CA VAL A 91 17.40 3.22 8.82
C VAL A 91 16.73 2.43 9.95
N ARG A 92 15.87 3.07 10.70
CA ARG A 92 15.36 2.54 11.96
C ARG A 92 13.97 3.05 12.31
N VAL A 93 13.37 2.44 13.33
CA VAL A 93 12.12 2.87 13.95
C VAL A 93 12.33 3.10 15.45
N ARG A 94 11.41 3.83 16.07
CA ARG A 94 11.31 3.96 17.53
C ARG A 94 10.08 3.19 18.02
N GLY A 95 10.22 2.42 19.11
CA GLY A 95 9.11 1.60 19.60
C GLY A 95 8.76 0.45 18.67
N PHE A 96 7.49 0.07 18.61
CA PHE A 96 7.01 -0.97 17.69
C PHE A 96 6.92 -0.37 16.28
N GLY A 97 7.68 -0.93 15.34
CA GLY A 97 7.66 -0.51 13.94
C GLY A 97 6.36 -0.90 13.25
N MET A 98 5.88 -0.02 12.39
CA MET A 98 4.70 -0.24 11.56
C MET A 98 5.12 -0.37 10.09
N GLY A 99 5.25 0.70 9.35
CA GLY A 99 5.59 0.73 7.93
C GLY A 99 6.90 1.44 7.61
N CYS A 100 7.36 1.25 6.38
CA CYS A 100 8.41 2.04 5.76
C CYS A 100 7.93 2.43 4.36
N PHE A 101 8.01 3.71 4.02
CA PHE A 101 7.43 4.26 2.80
C PHE A 101 8.53 5.01 2.03
N ALA A 102 8.60 4.74 0.71
CA ALA A 102 9.63 5.28 -0.16
C ALA A 102 9.07 6.38 -1.06
N GLY A 103 9.79 7.48 -1.21
CA GLY A 103 9.47 8.60 -2.10
C GLY A 103 10.60 9.61 -2.14
N ASP A 104 10.72 10.36 -3.22
CA ASP A 104 11.75 11.38 -3.43
C ASP A 104 11.27 12.71 -2.83
N LEU A 105 11.71 13.05 -1.63
CA LEU A 105 11.24 14.22 -0.88
C LEU A 105 11.97 15.52 -1.24
N ASP A 106 13.14 15.43 -1.90
CA ASP A 106 13.97 16.59 -2.22
C ASP A 106 14.24 16.75 -3.72
N ASN A 107 13.58 15.94 -4.56
CA ASN A 107 13.63 15.97 -6.03
C ASN A 107 15.04 15.75 -6.59
N ASP A 108 15.88 14.99 -5.90
CA ASP A 108 17.24 14.66 -6.39
C ASP A 108 17.28 13.37 -7.24
N GLY A 109 16.20 12.60 -7.26
CA GLY A 109 16.03 11.38 -8.03
C GLY A 109 16.30 10.10 -7.25
N ASP A 110 16.71 10.23 -5.98
CA ASP A 110 16.90 9.12 -5.06
C ASP A 110 15.64 8.90 -4.21
N ARG A 111 15.38 7.68 -3.78
CA ARG A 111 14.22 7.42 -2.91
C ARG A 111 14.59 7.55 -1.44
N ASP A 112 13.96 8.52 -0.79
CA ASP A 112 14.00 8.73 0.65
C ASP A 112 13.03 7.79 1.35
N LEU A 113 13.17 7.66 2.67
CA LEU A 113 12.35 6.77 3.47
C LEU A 113 11.69 7.50 4.64
N VAL A 114 10.42 7.18 4.86
CA VAL A 114 9.68 7.54 6.07
C VAL A 114 9.29 6.25 6.79
N THR A 115 9.72 6.10 8.04
CA THR A 115 9.30 4.98 8.88
C THR A 115 8.24 5.41 9.87
N THR A 116 7.24 4.57 10.09
CA THR A 116 6.16 4.77 11.05
C THR A 116 6.23 3.75 12.19
N SER A 117 5.74 4.14 13.35
CA SER A 117 5.80 3.31 14.55
C SER A 117 4.73 3.67 15.58
N SER A 118 4.64 2.87 16.65
CA SER A 118 3.75 3.15 17.78
C SER A 118 4.07 4.44 18.55
N THR A 119 5.20 5.08 18.28
CA THR A 119 5.67 6.30 18.97
C THR A 119 5.95 7.45 18.02
N GLY A 120 5.57 7.34 16.75
CA GLY A 120 5.69 8.40 15.76
C GLY A 120 6.40 7.99 14.47
N VAL A 121 7.07 8.95 13.86
CA VAL A 121 7.70 8.80 12.55
C VAL A 121 9.17 9.19 12.59
N MET A 122 9.95 8.64 11.65
CA MET A 122 11.31 9.10 11.36
C MET A 122 11.45 9.31 9.86
N VAL A 123 12.27 10.28 9.48
CA VAL A 123 12.50 10.68 8.09
C VAL A 123 13.98 10.51 7.77
N PHE A 124 14.27 9.78 6.71
CA PHE A 124 15.61 9.46 6.26
C PHE A 124 15.80 9.94 4.81
N ARG A 125 16.72 10.87 4.61
CA ARG A 125 17.10 11.28 3.26
C ARG A 125 18.14 10.31 2.71
N ASN A 126 17.94 9.86 1.48
CA ASN A 126 18.92 9.09 0.74
C ASN A 126 20.00 10.03 0.21
N ASP A 127 21.23 9.79 0.58
CA ASP A 127 22.41 10.55 0.08
C ASP A 127 23.22 9.66 -0.87
N LEU A 128 22.56 9.02 -1.86
CA LEU A 128 23.20 8.11 -2.81
C LEU A 128 24.34 8.80 -3.57
N ARG A 129 25.54 8.25 -3.48
CA ARG A 129 26.70 8.76 -4.19
C ARG A 129 27.53 7.64 -4.78
N ASP A 130 27.83 7.73 -6.08
CA ASP A 130 28.66 6.74 -6.79
C ASP A 130 28.18 5.28 -6.60
N GLY A 131 26.83 5.07 -6.52
CA GLY A 131 26.21 3.78 -6.27
C GLY A 131 26.33 3.26 -4.82
N GLN A 132 26.84 4.09 -3.90
CA GLN A 132 26.90 3.75 -2.48
C GLN A 132 25.68 4.31 -1.75
N LEU A 133 24.83 3.41 -1.26
CA LEU A 133 23.63 3.74 -0.50
C LEU A 133 24.00 4.24 0.90
N GLN A 134 23.52 5.43 1.25
CA GLN A 134 23.66 6.03 2.56
C GLN A 134 22.41 6.83 2.91
N PHE A 135 21.92 6.71 4.13
CA PHE A 135 20.80 7.51 4.62
C PHE A 135 21.23 8.46 5.74
N SER A 136 20.74 9.70 5.68
CA SER A 136 20.84 10.68 6.75
C SER A 136 19.52 10.78 7.50
N ASP A 137 19.53 10.56 8.82
CA ASP A 137 18.38 10.83 9.68
C ASP A 137 18.14 12.34 9.78
N ILE A 138 17.13 12.84 9.09
CA ILE A 138 16.73 14.25 9.09
C ILE A 138 15.49 14.50 9.95
N THR A 139 15.03 13.54 10.73
CA THR A 139 13.82 13.64 11.55
C THR A 139 13.75 14.93 12.35
N ALA A 140 14.82 15.27 13.07
CA ALA A 140 14.86 16.45 13.93
C ALA A 140 14.89 17.80 13.16
N THR A 141 15.33 17.79 11.91
CA THR A 141 15.48 18.99 11.07
C THR A 141 14.40 19.11 10.01
N SER A 142 13.70 18.01 9.71
CA SER A 142 12.67 17.99 8.67
C SER A 142 11.40 18.78 9.04
N GLY A 143 11.14 19.01 10.34
CA GLY A 143 9.86 19.57 10.81
C GLY A 143 8.69 18.57 10.82
N VAL A 144 8.93 17.30 10.47
CA VAL A 144 7.93 16.24 10.59
C VAL A 144 7.92 15.74 12.03
N GLU A 145 6.97 16.27 12.81
CA GLU A 145 6.84 15.91 14.22
C GLU A 145 5.56 15.09 14.44
N SER A 146 5.70 13.86 14.88
CA SER A 146 4.62 13.02 15.39
C SER A 146 5.14 12.17 16.55
N SER A 147 4.39 12.17 17.64
CA SER A 147 4.58 11.25 18.78
C SER A 147 3.41 10.29 18.93
N ARG A 148 2.54 10.22 17.90
CA ARG A 148 1.35 9.37 17.89
C ARG A 148 1.70 8.00 17.34
N TRP A 149 0.84 7.04 17.59
CA TRP A 149 0.94 5.77 16.88
C TRP A 149 0.56 5.98 15.40
N SER A 150 1.60 6.12 14.56
CA SER A 150 1.48 6.29 13.11
C SER A 150 1.54 4.92 12.43
N THR A 151 0.60 4.64 11.52
CA THR A 151 0.47 3.38 10.81
C THR A 151 0.91 3.51 9.36
N ALA A 152 0.17 4.25 8.55
CA ALA A 152 0.49 4.46 7.15
C ALA A 152 1.07 5.85 6.88
N ALA A 153 1.87 5.96 5.83
CA ALA A 153 2.25 7.24 5.26
C ALA A 153 2.23 7.16 3.73
N SER A 154 2.03 8.29 3.07
CA SER A 154 2.12 8.39 1.61
C SER A 154 2.70 9.74 1.20
N PHE A 155 3.54 9.69 0.18
CA PHE A 155 4.00 10.87 -0.51
C PHE A 155 2.96 11.27 -1.56
N VAL A 156 2.52 12.52 -1.53
CA VAL A 156 1.50 13.09 -2.41
C VAL A 156 1.79 14.56 -2.65
N ASP A 157 1.75 15.01 -3.89
CA ASP A 157 1.83 16.43 -4.23
C ASP A 157 0.40 17.01 -4.17
N TYR A 158 -0.09 17.32 -2.94
CA TYR A 158 -1.49 17.68 -2.76
C TYR A 158 -1.80 19.10 -3.25
N ASP A 159 -0.85 20.04 -3.17
CA ASP A 159 -1.04 21.42 -3.62
C ASP A 159 -0.51 21.69 -5.03
N GLN A 160 -0.01 20.63 -5.69
CA GLN A 160 0.45 20.61 -7.07
C GLN A 160 1.61 21.60 -7.35
N ASP A 161 2.45 21.84 -6.33
CA ASP A 161 3.62 22.71 -6.44
C ASP A 161 4.88 21.98 -6.95
N GLY A 162 4.77 20.65 -7.15
CA GLY A 162 5.82 19.78 -7.68
C GLY A 162 6.72 19.16 -6.63
N TRP A 163 6.50 19.43 -5.36
CA TRP A 163 7.20 18.80 -4.25
C TRP A 163 6.27 17.79 -3.57
N LEU A 164 6.82 16.61 -3.27
CA LEU A 164 6.02 15.60 -2.59
C LEU A 164 5.81 16.01 -1.12
N ASP A 165 4.55 16.18 -0.76
CA ASP A 165 4.08 16.35 0.60
C ASP A 165 3.94 15.00 1.30
N LEU A 166 3.71 15.01 2.60
CA LEU A 166 3.62 13.80 3.41
C LEU A 166 2.30 13.73 4.16
N MET A 167 1.47 12.73 3.81
CA MET A 167 0.29 12.35 4.58
C MET A 167 0.65 11.22 5.54
N ILE A 168 0.31 11.36 6.82
CA ILE A 168 0.53 10.37 7.87
C ILE A 168 -0.79 10.01 8.51
N VAL A 169 -1.13 8.72 8.48
CA VAL A 169 -2.30 8.16 9.14
C VAL A 169 -1.94 7.70 10.55
N ASN A 170 -2.77 8.10 11.51
CA ASN A 170 -2.60 7.78 12.91
C ASN A 170 -3.73 6.89 13.41
N TYR A 171 -3.41 5.98 14.33
CA TYR A 171 -4.34 4.98 14.81
C TYR A 171 -5.06 5.44 16.08
N VAL A 172 -4.53 5.08 17.21
CA VAL A 172 -5.17 5.35 18.51
C VAL A 172 -4.23 6.06 19.48
N ASP A 173 -4.79 6.73 20.47
CA ASP A 173 -4.07 7.28 21.61
C ASP A 173 -3.69 6.13 22.56
N TYR A 174 -2.64 5.41 22.18
CA TYR A 174 -2.19 4.20 22.84
C TYR A 174 -1.36 4.51 24.08
N PHE A 175 -1.59 3.78 25.15
CA PHE A 175 -0.74 3.78 26.33
C PHE A 175 -0.41 2.34 26.77
N PRO A 176 0.87 2.05 27.06
CA PRO A 176 1.34 0.73 27.44
C PRO A 176 0.71 0.19 28.72
N GLY A 177 0.70 -1.13 28.89
CA GLY A 177 0.25 -1.80 30.11
C GLY A 177 -1.26 -1.96 30.24
N SER A 178 -2.04 -1.68 29.20
CA SER A 178 -3.47 -1.98 29.15
C SER A 178 -3.71 -3.49 29.27
N ILE A 179 -4.69 -3.88 30.10
CA ILE A 179 -5.01 -5.28 30.35
C ILE A 179 -6.40 -5.59 29.79
N CYS A 180 -6.43 -6.48 28.79
CA CYS A 180 -7.66 -6.98 28.21
C CYS A 180 -7.72 -8.51 28.30
N SER A 181 -8.91 -9.06 28.14
CA SER A 181 -9.16 -10.51 28.20
C SER A 181 -10.12 -10.93 27.09
N ASP A 182 -9.94 -12.17 26.61
CA ASP A 182 -10.88 -12.80 25.69
C ASP A 182 -12.21 -13.14 26.38
N GLY A 183 -13.18 -13.66 25.64
CA GLY A 183 -14.50 -14.04 26.15
C GLY A 183 -14.47 -15.16 27.19
N SER A 184 -13.33 -15.85 27.38
CA SER A 184 -13.12 -16.87 28.43
C SER A 184 -12.41 -16.32 29.68
N GLY A 185 -12.04 -15.04 29.67
CA GLY A 185 -11.30 -14.38 30.76
C GLY A 185 -9.79 -14.59 30.72
N ARG A 186 -9.23 -15.21 29.67
CA ARG A 186 -7.76 -15.29 29.47
C ARG A 186 -7.24 -13.94 28.97
N ARG A 187 -6.05 -13.56 29.41
CA ARG A 187 -5.38 -12.34 28.92
C ARG A 187 -5.25 -12.40 27.40
N ASP A 188 -5.63 -11.30 26.74
CA ASP A 188 -5.55 -11.14 25.29
C ASP A 188 -5.19 -9.71 24.92
N TYR A 189 -4.88 -9.45 23.64
CA TYR A 189 -4.61 -8.12 23.13
C TYR A 189 -5.85 -7.23 23.27
N CYS A 190 -5.63 -5.96 23.61
CA CYS A 190 -6.71 -4.98 23.59
C CYS A 190 -7.12 -4.68 22.15
N GLY A 191 -8.41 -4.52 21.92
CA GLY A 191 -8.93 -4.02 20.64
C GLY A 191 -9.00 -2.48 20.60
N PRO A 192 -9.26 -1.90 19.42
CA PRO A 192 -9.30 -0.44 19.23
C PRO A 192 -10.39 0.26 20.06
N GLN A 193 -11.40 -0.47 20.52
CA GLN A 193 -12.45 0.10 21.38
C GLN A 193 -11.93 0.53 22.76
N SER A 194 -10.77 0.02 23.17
CA SER A 194 -10.13 0.39 24.44
C SER A 194 -9.46 1.75 24.41
N PHE A 195 -9.33 2.36 23.24
CA PHE A 195 -8.56 3.59 23.02
C PHE A 195 -9.36 4.59 22.17
N THR A 196 -9.00 5.87 22.29
CA THR A 196 -9.56 6.94 21.45
C THR A 196 -8.79 7.01 20.13
N GLY A 197 -9.48 7.25 19.02
CA GLY A 197 -8.85 7.55 17.73
C GLY A 197 -8.06 8.86 17.76
N THR A 198 -7.19 9.07 16.79
CA THR A 198 -6.35 10.28 16.71
C THR A 198 -6.47 10.95 15.33
N THR A 199 -6.05 12.22 15.25
CA THR A 199 -6.07 12.99 14.00
C THR A 199 -4.91 12.57 13.11
N ASP A 200 -5.17 12.36 11.83
CA ASP A 200 -4.15 12.21 10.80
C ASP A 200 -3.39 13.51 10.57
N LEU A 201 -2.19 13.45 10.03
CA LEU A 201 -1.33 14.61 9.85
C LEU A 201 -0.98 14.81 8.39
N LEU A 202 -1.06 16.07 7.93
CA LEU A 202 -0.60 16.49 6.60
C LEU A 202 0.54 17.50 6.76
N PHE A 203 1.66 17.19 6.12
CA PHE A 203 2.85 18.04 6.12
C PHE A 203 3.14 18.51 4.70
N ARG A 204 3.18 19.82 4.51
CA ARG A 204 3.55 20.45 3.26
C ARG A 204 5.08 20.49 3.13
N ASN A 205 5.59 20.09 1.98
CA ASN A 205 7.00 20.23 1.64
C ASN A 205 7.36 21.70 1.39
N CYS A 206 8.43 22.18 1.97
CA CYS A 206 8.88 23.57 1.84
C CYS A 206 9.93 23.77 0.73
N GLY A 207 10.19 22.77 -0.10
CA GLY A 207 11.17 22.82 -1.18
C GLY A 207 10.88 23.92 -2.20
N ALA A 208 9.62 24.16 -2.56
CA ALA A 208 9.22 25.27 -3.41
C ALA A 208 9.62 26.65 -2.86
N ALA A 209 9.73 26.79 -1.53
CA ALA A 209 10.22 27.99 -0.86
C ALA A 209 11.73 28.01 -0.65
N GLY A 210 12.46 27.01 -1.20
CA GLY A 210 13.92 26.88 -1.09
C GLY A 210 14.41 26.22 0.20
N ALA A 211 13.51 25.64 1.01
CA ALA A 211 13.85 24.91 2.22
C ALA A 211 13.74 23.39 2.01
N VAL A 212 14.61 22.87 1.14
CA VAL A 212 14.65 21.46 0.72
C VAL A 212 14.81 20.53 1.93
N GLY A 213 14.06 19.41 1.94
CA GLY A 213 14.07 18.43 3.02
C GLY A 213 13.37 18.90 4.31
N THR A 214 12.62 20.01 4.26
CA THR A 214 11.83 20.49 5.40
C THR A 214 10.34 20.54 5.08
N PHE A 215 9.51 20.35 6.13
CA PHE A 215 8.06 20.28 6.03
C PHE A 215 7.38 21.18 7.03
N GLN A 216 6.20 21.66 6.69
CA GLN A 216 5.32 22.42 7.56
C GLN A 216 4.05 21.63 7.84
N ASN A 217 3.68 21.48 9.12
CA ASN A 217 2.41 20.87 9.48
C ASN A 217 1.24 21.79 9.07
N VAL A 218 0.43 21.32 8.13
CA VAL A 218 -0.73 22.04 7.58
C VAL A 218 -2.07 21.39 7.94
N THR A 219 -2.07 20.39 8.80
CA THR A 219 -3.24 19.59 9.20
C THR A 219 -4.46 20.45 9.56
N VAL A 220 -4.25 21.51 10.37
CA VAL A 220 -5.32 22.41 10.80
C VAL A 220 -5.84 23.26 9.64
N SER A 221 -4.94 23.87 8.89
CA SER A 221 -5.30 24.73 7.75
C SER A 221 -5.92 23.92 6.60
N ALA A 222 -5.51 22.68 6.41
CA ALA A 222 -6.09 21.76 5.44
C ALA A 222 -7.49 21.24 5.82
N GLY A 223 -7.90 21.40 7.09
CA GLY A 223 -9.23 21.00 7.57
C GLY A 223 -9.34 19.58 8.12
N LEU A 224 -8.23 18.82 8.20
CA LEU A 224 -8.22 17.41 8.60
C LEU A 224 -8.55 17.20 10.10
N THR A 225 -8.46 18.24 10.93
CA THR A 225 -8.82 18.16 12.35
C THR A 225 -10.33 18.09 12.62
N LYS A 226 -11.17 18.16 11.59
CA LYS A 226 -12.63 18.09 11.71
C LYS A 226 -13.17 16.69 11.97
N ALA A 227 -12.37 15.67 11.73
CA ALA A 227 -12.70 14.29 12.08
C ALA A 227 -11.50 13.62 12.77
N ILE A 228 -11.80 12.67 13.63
CA ILE A 228 -10.84 11.86 14.38
C ILE A 228 -11.21 10.41 14.12
N GLY A 229 -10.26 9.59 13.71
CA GLY A 229 -10.47 8.19 13.37
C GLY A 229 -9.40 7.26 13.93
N LYS A 230 -9.51 5.99 13.59
CA LYS A 230 -8.55 4.93 13.91
C LYS A 230 -7.94 4.41 12.62
N GLY A 231 -7.17 5.27 11.96
CA GLY A 231 -6.68 5.01 10.62
C GLY A 231 -5.62 3.91 10.55
N LEU A 232 -5.74 3.03 9.57
CA LEU A 232 -4.80 1.94 9.28
C LEU A 232 -4.31 1.95 7.84
N GLY A 233 -5.20 2.06 6.85
CA GLY A 233 -4.86 2.11 5.43
C GLY A 233 -5.07 3.49 4.82
N LEU A 234 -4.35 3.78 3.74
CA LEU A 234 -4.36 5.08 3.06
C LEU A 234 -4.35 4.91 1.55
N ILE A 235 -5.14 5.72 0.84
CA ILE A 235 -5.02 5.92 -0.61
C ILE A 235 -4.98 7.43 -0.87
N CYS A 236 -3.99 7.88 -1.65
CA CYS A 236 -3.88 9.25 -2.13
C CYS A 236 -4.04 9.25 -3.66
N ALA A 237 -5.22 9.62 -4.17
CA ALA A 237 -5.54 9.62 -5.61
C ALA A 237 -6.68 10.58 -5.91
N ASP A 238 -6.82 10.98 -7.18
CA ASP A 238 -8.02 11.68 -7.65
C ASP A 238 -9.20 10.69 -7.74
N MET A 239 -10.09 10.74 -6.76
CA MET A 239 -11.22 9.82 -6.65
C MET A 239 -12.52 10.37 -7.23
N ASN A 240 -12.55 11.67 -7.55
CA ASN A 240 -13.75 12.33 -8.07
C ASN A 240 -13.62 12.80 -9.54
N GLY A 241 -12.43 12.67 -10.14
CA GLY A 241 -12.13 13.03 -11.52
C GLY A 241 -11.86 14.53 -11.73
N ASP A 242 -11.55 15.28 -10.66
CA ASP A 242 -11.29 16.73 -10.73
C ASP A 242 -9.79 17.08 -10.79
N ARG A 243 -8.94 16.06 -10.86
CA ARG A 243 -7.46 16.11 -10.98
C ARG A 243 -6.73 16.72 -9.79
N ARG A 244 -7.39 16.81 -8.66
CA ARG A 244 -6.73 17.06 -7.38
C ARG A 244 -6.66 15.77 -6.57
N PRO A 245 -5.55 15.50 -5.87
CA PRO A 245 -5.49 14.35 -5.00
C PRO A 245 -6.49 14.46 -3.85
N ASP A 246 -7.32 13.44 -3.69
CA ASP A 246 -8.15 13.18 -2.53
C ASP A 246 -7.45 12.17 -1.60
N LEU A 247 -7.89 12.07 -0.34
CA LEU A 247 -7.31 11.17 0.65
C LEU A 247 -8.40 10.24 1.19
N TYR A 248 -8.22 8.93 1.00
CA TYR A 248 -9.07 7.92 1.62
C TYR A 248 -8.36 7.25 2.77
N VAL A 249 -8.99 7.24 3.96
CA VAL A 249 -8.44 6.61 5.17
C VAL A 249 -9.38 5.49 5.62
N ALA A 250 -8.84 4.28 5.66
CA ALA A 250 -9.51 3.11 6.19
C ALA A 250 -9.41 3.11 7.72
N ASN A 251 -10.54 3.19 8.42
CA ASN A 251 -10.63 3.29 9.87
C ASN A 251 -11.07 1.97 10.51
N ASP A 252 -10.40 1.56 11.57
CA ASP A 252 -10.70 0.35 12.32
C ASP A 252 -11.92 0.53 13.23
N MET A 253 -13.00 -0.17 12.91
CA MET A 253 -14.29 -0.17 13.63
C MET A 253 -14.97 1.21 13.73
N GLU A 254 -14.59 2.13 12.87
CA GLU A 254 -15.19 3.46 12.73
C GLU A 254 -15.50 3.75 11.25
N PRO A 255 -16.36 4.74 10.91
CA PRO A 255 -16.58 5.11 9.52
C PRO A 255 -15.26 5.50 8.84
N ASN A 256 -15.03 5.01 7.61
CA ASN A 256 -13.88 5.42 6.82
C ASN A 256 -14.01 6.90 6.43
N PHE A 257 -12.89 7.54 6.14
CA PHE A 257 -12.87 8.92 5.65
C PHE A 257 -12.55 8.99 4.17
N LEU A 258 -13.25 9.87 3.47
CA LEU A 258 -12.90 10.35 2.13
C LEU A 258 -12.81 11.88 2.19
N TRP A 259 -11.59 12.36 2.29
CA TRP A 259 -11.25 13.77 2.28
C TRP A 259 -11.18 14.26 0.84
N ILE A 260 -12.21 14.92 0.37
CA ILE A 260 -12.26 15.53 -0.97
C ILE A 260 -11.59 16.90 -0.94
N GLN A 261 -10.64 17.11 -1.82
CA GLN A 261 -9.99 18.39 -1.96
C GLN A 261 -10.87 19.39 -2.74
N LYS A 262 -11.54 20.30 -2.05
CA LYS A 262 -12.45 21.30 -2.66
C LYS A 262 -11.74 22.47 -3.32
N ALA A 263 -10.57 22.82 -2.81
CA ALA A 263 -9.67 23.83 -3.34
C ALA A 263 -8.25 23.43 -2.94
N PRO A 264 -7.20 23.96 -3.57
CA PRO A 264 -5.82 23.61 -3.23
C PRO A 264 -5.57 23.66 -1.72
N GLY A 265 -5.21 22.52 -1.12
CA GLY A 265 -4.96 22.38 0.31
C GLY A 265 -6.17 22.49 1.23
N GLN A 266 -7.40 22.42 0.73
CA GLN A 266 -8.63 22.48 1.52
C GLN A 266 -9.46 21.22 1.35
N PHE A 267 -9.50 20.38 2.38
CA PHE A 267 -10.18 19.11 2.39
C PHE A 267 -11.48 19.15 3.18
N VAL A 268 -12.48 18.39 2.71
CA VAL A 268 -13.77 18.18 3.38
C VAL A 268 -14.05 16.70 3.42
N GLU A 269 -14.37 16.16 4.59
CA GLU A 269 -14.75 14.77 4.78
C GLU A 269 -16.15 14.52 4.17
N GLU A 270 -16.25 13.60 3.22
CA GLU A 270 -17.49 13.31 2.47
C GLU A 270 -17.78 11.81 2.31
N ALA A 271 -17.05 10.88 2.98
CA ALA A 271 -17.23 9.44 2.76
C ALA A 271 -18.68 8.98 2.98
N GLY A 272 -19.36 9.51 4.00
CA GLY A 272 -20.77 9.21 4.26
C GLY A 272 -21.70 9.69 3.15
N LEU A 273 -21.45 10.87 2.59
CA LEU A 273 -22.22 11.42 1.46
C LEU A 273 -21.94 10.69 0.15
N ARG A 274 -20.74 10.12 0.03
CA ARG A 274 -20.26 9.46 -1.17
C ARG A 274 -20.40 7.94 -1.14
N GLY A 275 -20.95 7.37 -0.07
CA GLY A 275 -21.31 5.95 0.02
C GLY A 275 -20.15 4.98 0.26
N CYS A 276 -19.00 5.44 0.77
CA CYS A 276 -17.82 4.61 1.04
C CYS A 276 -17.31 4.69 2.49
N ALA A 277 -18.15 5.17 3.42
CA ALA A 277 -17.81 5.24 4.85
C ALA A 277 -18.08 3.95 5.61
N VAL A 278 -19.07 3.17 5.20
CA VAL A 278 -19.66 2.04 5.95
C VAL A 278 -20.13 0.95 4.99
N ASP A 279 -20.44 -0.25 5.52
CA ASP A 279 -20.99 -1.35 4.72
C ASP A 279 -22.41 -1.03 4.19
N LEU A 280 -22.93 -1.90 3.31
CA LEU A 280 -24.26 -1.76 2.72
C LEU A 280 -25.40 -1.66 3.77
N GLN A 281 -25.18 -2.14 4.99
CA GLN A 281 -26.13 -2.06 6.10
C GLN A 281 -25.96 -0.79 6.94
N GLY A 282 -25.05 0.11 6.59
CA GLY A 282 -24.75 1.34 7.32
C GLY A 282 -23.92 1.11 8.59
N ARG A 283 -23.15 0.04 8.69
CA ARG A 283 -22.32 -0.27 9.85
C ARG A 283 -20.84 0.03 9.53
N PRO A 284 -20.11 0.69 10.43
CA PRO A 284 -18.66 0.76 10.32
C PRO A 284 -18.06 -0.63 10.49
N GLN A 285 -16.98 -0.89 9.76
CA GLN A 285 -16.22 -2.15 9.80
C GLN A 285 -14.79 -1.87 10.25
N ALA A 286 -14.07 -2.92 10.65
CA ALA A 286 -12.65 -2.85 10.96
C ALA A 286 -11.82 -2.80 9.67
N SER A 287 -11.77 -1.64 9.04
CA SER A 287 -11.07 -1.44 7.76
C SER A 287 -9.55 -1.34 7.98
N MET A 288 -8.77 -2.14 7.25
CA MET A 288 -7.32 -2.26 7.43
C MET A 288 -6.55 -1.98 6.14
N GLY A 289 -6.35 -2.97 5.29
CA GLY A 289 -5.66 -2.81 4.01
C GLY A 289 -6.57 -2.21 2.94
N THR A 290 -5.95 -1.47 2.02
CA THR A 290 -6.63 -0.76 0.92
C THR A 290 -6.02 -1.12 -0.41
N ALA A 291 -6.85 -1.27 -1.47
CA ALA A 291 -6.39 -1.28 -2.85
C ALA A 291 -7.27 -0.34 -3.69
N PHE A 292 -6.67 0.29 -4.71
CA PHE A 292 -7.34 1.20 -5.63
C PHE A 292 -6.99 0.83 -7.07
N ALA A 293 -7.94 0.22 -7.78
CA ALA A 293 -7.70 -0.38 -9.08
C ALA A 293 -9.01 -0.54 -9.87
N ASP A 294 -8.92 -0.58 -11.20
CA ASP A 294 -10.05 -0.82 -12.13
C ASP A 294 -10.30 -2.33 -12.24
N LEU A 295 -11.02 -2.88 -11.25
CA LEU A 295 -11.22 -4.33 -11.07
C LEU A 295 -12.28 -4.92 -12.00
N ASP A 296 -13.25 -4.13 -12.49
CA ASP A 296 -14.31 -4.61 -13.40
C ASP A 296 -14.08 -4.15 -14.86
N ARG A 297 -13.03 -3.38 -15.11
CA ARG A 297 -12.59 -2.86 -16.41
C ARG A 297 -13.59 -1.89 -17.03
N ASP A 298 -14.21 -1.06 -16.21
CA ASP A 298 -15.12 0.00 -16.69
C ASP A 298 -14.40 1.35 -16.92
N GLY A 299 -13.09 1.43 -16.59
CA GLY A 299 -12.23 2.60 -16.74
C GLY A 299 -12.23 3.52 -15.52
N GLN A 300 -12.92 3.14 -14.45
CA GLN A 300 -12.91 3.82 -13.16
C GLN A 300 -12.30 2.88 -12.10
N SER A 301 -11.63 3.42 -11.11
CA SER A 301 -10.99 2.60 -10.08
C SER A 301 -11.89 2.42 -8.87
N GLU A 302 -11.98 1.19 -8.40
CA GLU A 302 -12.67 0.77 -7.19
C GLU A 302 -11.79 0.93 -5.96
N ILE A 303 -12.43 1.03 -4.80
CA ILE A 303 -11.78 0.90 -3.50
C ILE A 303 -12.09 -0.50 -2.96
N PHE A 304 -11.06 -1.28 -2.69
CA PHE A 304 -11.19 -2.56 -1.99
C PHE A 304 -10.57 -2.46 -0.60
N LEU A 305 -11.29 -2.99 0.41
CA LEU A 305 -10.87 -2.96 1.81
C LEU A 305 -10.86 -4.36 2.41
N THR A 306 -9.84 -4.63 3.23
CA THR A 306 -9.79 -5.84 4.06
C THR A 306 -10.37 -5.57 5.44
N HIS A 307 -10.98 -6.60 6.05
CA HIS A 307 -11.70 -6.47 7.32
C HIS A 307 -11.44 -7.62 8.29
N LEU A 308 -11.95 -7.42 9.51
CA LEU A 308 -11.89 -8.38 10.60
C LEU A 308 -12.74 -9.63 10.31
N ARG A 309 -12.31 -10.76 10.81
CA ARG A 309 -13.10 -12.01 10.83
C ARG A 309 -14.51 -11.78 11.36
N GLY A 310 -15.50 -12.31 10.64
CA GLY A 310 -16.94 -12.10 10.90
C GLY A 310 -17.55 -10.99 10.06
N GLU A 311 -16.74 -10.09 9.55
CA GLU A 311 -17.08 -9.12 8.52
C GLU A 311 -16.71 -9.67 7.14
N THR A 312 -17.06 -8.96 6.08
CA THR A 312 -16.64 -9.29 4.70
C THR A 312 -15.70 -8.23 4.18
N ASN A 313 -14.68 -8.61 3.44
CA ASN A 313 -13.92 -7.60 2.69
C ASN A 313 -14.87 -6.81 1.80
N THR A 314 -14.70 -5.50 1.73
CA THR A 314 -15.63 -4.61 1.04
C THR A 314 -15.07 -4.13 -0.29
N TRP A 315 -15.92 -4.16 -1.31
CA TRP A 315 -15.64 -3.62 -2.63
C TRP A 315 -16.59 -2.46 -2.93
N TYR A 316 -16.06 -1.23 -2.86
CA TYR A 316 -16.78 -0.03 -3.26
C TYR A 316 -16.56 0.27 -4.73
N ARG A 317 -17.62 0.10 -5.51
CA ARG A 317 -17.62 0.38 -6.94
C ARG A 317 -18.03 1.84 -7.19
N PRO A 318 -17.30 2.58 -8.05
CA PRO A 318 -17.66 3.96 -8.38
C PRO A 318 -18.94 4.04 -9.23
N LEU A 319 -19.72 5.09 -8.99
CA LEU A 319 -20.87 5.48 -9.79
C LEU A 319 -20.62 6.77 -10.58
N GLY A 320 -19.37 7.23 -10.60
CA GLY A 320 -18.91 8.49 -11.17
C GLY A 320 -18.92 9.65 -10.19
N ASN A 321 -18.15 10.69 -10.48
CA ASN A 321 -18.00 11.92 -9.68
C ASN A 321 -17.62 11.66 -8.20
N GLY A 322 -16.86 10.60 -7.92
CA GLY A 322 -16.43 10.21 -6.58
C GLY A 322 -17.56 9.72 -5.67
N VAL A 323 -18.65 9.22 -6.23
CA VAL A 323 -19.73 8.52 -5.51
C VAL A 323 -19.52 7.03 -5.66
N PHE A 324 -19.67 6.27 -4.59
CA PHE A 324 -19.42 4.83 -4.52
C PHE A 324 -20.65 4.07 -4.00
N VAL A 325 -20.66 2.78 -4.28
CA VAL A 325 -21.64 1.84 -3.73
C VAL A 325 -20.92 0.56 -3.30
N ASP A 326 -21.27 0.04 -2.13
CA ASP A 326 -20.82 -1.29 -1.71
C ASP A 326 -21.53 -2.37 -2.58
N ASP A 327 -20.79 -2.97 -3.51
CA ASP A 327 -21.26 -4.02 -4.41
C ASP A 327 -20.66 -5.41 -4.08
N THR A 328 -20.11 -5.56 -2.87
CA THR A 328 -19.46 -6.78 -2.36
C THR A 328 -20.30 -8.02 -2.52
N ALA A 329 -21.61 -7.93 -2.25
CA ALA A 329 -22.51 -9.08 -2.28
C ALA A 329 -22.61 -9.76 -3.65
N ARG A 330 -22.35 -9.05 -4.73
CA ARG A 330 -22.39 -9.57 -6.11
C ARG A 330 -21.07 -10.12 -6.60
N SER A 331 -19.98 -9.73 -5.97
CA SER A 331 -18.62 -10.01 -6.45
C SER A 331 -18.15 -11.45 -6.19
N GLY A 332 -18.70 -12.14 -5.19
CA GLY A 332 -18.18 -13.42 -4.67
C GLY A 332 -17.12 -13.26 -3.59
N LEU A 333 -16.66 -12.04 -3.31
CA LEU A 333 -15.62 -11.74 -2.31
C LEU A 333 -16.14 -11.89 -0.86
N GLY A 334 -17.39 -11.53 -0.62
CA GLY A 334 -17.94 -11.41 0.74
C GLY A 334 -17.89 -12.70 1.55
N GLU A 335 -18.49 -13.79 1.06
CA GLU A 335 -18.53 -15.06 1.81
C GLU A 335 -17.14 -15.69 1.94
N ALA A 336 -16.32 -15.57 0.90
CA ALA A 336 -14.99 -16.15 0.88
C ALA A 336 -14.03 -15.48 1.87
N SER A 337 -14.20 -14.20 2.17
CA SER A 337 -13.36 -13.44 3.13
C SER A 337 -13.86 -13.49 4.57
N ARG A 338 -15.14 -13.78 4.82
CA ARG A 338 -15.79 -13.71 6.14
C ARG A 338 -15.07 -14.42 7.29
N ASN A 339 -14.35 -15.49 6.99
CA ASN A 339 -13.69 -16.32 8.00
C ASN A 339 -12.23 -15.96 8.24
N SER A 340 -11.73 -14.90 7.64
CA SER A 340 -10.34 -14.44 7.73
C SER A 340 -10.27 -13.00 8.24
N THR A 341 -9.16 -12.64 8.85
CA THR A 341 -8.84 -11.25 9.23
C THR A 341 -7.80 -10.75 8.25
N GLY A 342 -8.23 -9.95 7.27
CA GLY A 342 -7.38 -9.45 6.20
C GLY A 342 -6.61 -8.19 6.61
N PHE A 343 -5.33 -8.13 6.22
CA PHE A 343 -4.46 -6.97 6.38
C PHE A 343 -3.97 -6.47 5.03
N GLY A 344 -2.69 -6.66 4.70
CA GLY A 344 -2.15 -6.24 3.41
C GLY A 344 -2.93 -6.82 2.24
N VAL A 345 -3.14 -6.00 1.21
CA VAL A 345 -3.80 -6.40 -0.04
C VAL A 345 -3.14 -5.72 -1.22
N ILE A 346 -3.07 -6.45 -2.33
CA ILE A 346 -2.70 -5.90 -3.65
C ILE A 346 -3.78 -6.25 -4.68
N ALA A 347 -3.87 -5.41 -5.71
CA ALA A 347 -4.66 -5.66 -6.91
C ALA A 347 -3.70 -5.64 -8.12
N GLN A 348 -3.40 -6.80 -8.69
CA GLN A 348 -2.44 -6.98 -9.79
C GLN A 348 -2.91 -8.08 -10.74
N ASP A 349 -2.63 -7.94 -12.03
CA ASP A 349 -2.89 -8.97 -13.02
C ASP A 349 -1.78 -10.04 -12.93
N LEU A 350 -2.06 -11.11 -12.20
CA LEU A 350 -1.05 -12.12 -11.85
C LEU A 350 -0.84 -13.18 -12.94
N ASP A 351 -1.78 -13.38 -13.87
CA ASP A 351 -1.63 -14.36 -14.97
C ASP A 351 -1.66 -13.69 -16.37
N LEU A 352 -1.61 -12.36 -16.41
CA LEU A 352 -1.52 -11.52 -17.62
C LEU A 352 -2.73 -11.66 -18.55
N ASP A 353 -3.90 -12.00 -18.03
CA ASP A 353 -5.12 -12.14 -18.83
C ASP A 353 -5.88 -10.82 -19.06
N GLY A 354 -5.40 -9.75 -18.46
CA GLY A 354 -5.96 -8.40 -18.52
C GLY A 354 -6.94 -8.10 -17.38
N LEU A 355 -7.08 -8.97 -16.38
CA LEU A 355 -7.93 -8.79 -15.21
C LEU A 355 -7.06 -8.82 -13.94
N GLN A 356 -7.25 -7.87 -13.04
CA GLN A 356 -6.46 -7.81 -11.81
C GLN A 356 -7.03 -8.74 -10.73
N GLU A 357 -6.20 -9.65 -10.21
CA GLU A 357 -6.49 -10.46 -9.03
C GLU A 357 -6.31 -9.63 -7.76
N LEU A 358 -6.90 -10.13 -6.67
CA LEU A 358 -6.63 -9.64 -5.32
C LEU A 358 -5.86 -10.71 -4.54
N ALA A 359 -4.68 -10.35 -4.02
CA ALA A 359 -3.99 -11.16 -3.02
C ALA A 359 -4.09 -10.47 -1.66
N VAL A 360 -4.49 -11.23 -0.63
CA VAL A 360 -4.76 -10.73 0.72
C VAL A 360 -3.95 -11.55 1.72
N VAL A 361 -3.20 -10.88 2.58
CA VAL A 361 -2.52 -11.53 3.70
C VAL A 361 -3.37 -11.42 4.96
N ASN A 362 -3.41 -12.52 5.73
CA ASN A 362 -4.31 -12.68 6.86
C ASN A 362 -3.57 -13.00 8.15
N GLY A 363 -4.19 -12.63 9.27
CA GLY A 363 -3.72 -12.96 10.61
C GLY A 363 -4.59 -12.32 11.67
N ARG A 364 -5.09 -13.11 12.60
CA ARG A 364 -6.05 -12.67 13.62
C ARG A 364 -5.43 -11.65 14.58
N VAL A 365 -6.30 -10.85 15.18
CA VAL A 365 -5.98 -9.96 16.33
C VAL A 365 -6.66 -10.43 17.61
N MET A 366 -7.48 -11.45 17.53
CA MET A 366 -8.15 -12.12 18.64
C MET A 366 -7.92 -13.62 18.54
N ARG A 367 -7.85 -14.31 19.68
CA ARG A 367 -7.68 -15.76 19.73
C ARG A 367 -8.83 -16.48 19.02
N ALA A 368 -8.48 -17.55 18.32
CA ALA A 368 -9.46 -18.47 17.77
C ALA A 368 -8.89 -19.92 17.73
N PRO A 369 -9.72 -20.95 17.49
CA PRO A 369 -9.25 -22.32 17.36
C PRO A 369 -8.15 -22.46 16.33
N LEU A 370 -7.19 -23.34 16.60
CA LEU A 370 -6.06 -23.64 15.70
C LEU A 370 -6.57 -24.16 14.38
N LEU A 371 -6.05 -23.65 13.27
CA LEU A 371 -6.35 -24.16 11.92
C LEU A 371 -5.55 -25.43 11.61
N GLN A 372 -4.30 -25.49 12.02
CA GLN A 372 -3.35 -26.64 11.95
C GLN A 372 -2.12 -26.31 12.83
N PRO A 373 -1.15 -27.22 13.01
CA PRO A 373 0.13 -26.84 13.59
C PRO A 373 0.69 -25.67 12.75
N ALA A 374 0.69 -24.48 13.33
CA ALA A 374 1.18 -23.30 12.66
C ALA A 374 2.72 -23.33 12.64
N ALA A 375 3.31 -22.64 11.65
CA ALA A 375 4.77 -22.51 11.55
C ALA A 375 5.34 -21.54 12.61
N ALA A 376 4.47 -20.76 13.26
CA ALA A 376 4.82 -19.80 14.30
C ALA A 376 5.06 -20.47 15.66
N ALA A 377 5.57 -19.72 16.63
CA ALA A 377 5.70 -20.18 18.02
C ALA A 377 4.30 -20.39 18.64
N ALA A 378 4.17 -21.33 19.60
CA ALA A 378 2.90 -21.80 20.17
C ALA A 378 1.90 -20.71 20.58
N HIS A 379 2.38 -19.54 21.05
CA HIS A 379 1.51 -18.40 21.37
C HIS A 379 0.79 -17.87 20.12
N TRP A 380 1.51 -17.74 19.02
CA TRP A 380 1.00 -17.15 17.78
C TRP A 380 0.08 -18.06 16.98
N ASP A 381 0.09 -19.37 17.28
CA ASP A 381 -0.73 -20.36 16.59
C ASP A 381 -2.23 -20.03 16.70
N GLU A 382 -2.69 -19.45 17.83
CA GLU A 382 -4.08 -19.04 18.03
C GLU A 382 -4.48 -17.79 17.20
N TYR A 383 -3.48 -17.06 16.66
CA TYR A 383 -3.68 -15.85 15.84
C TYR A 383 -3.36 -16.08 14.35
N ALA A 384 -2.81 -17.23 14.01
CA ALA A 384 -2.38 -17.52 12.65
C ALA A 384 -3.55 -17.88 11.73
N GLU A 385 -3.48 -17.41 10.49
CA GLU A 385 -4.45 -17.66 9.41
C GLU A 385 -3.74 -17.96 8.09
N ARG A 386 -4.51 -18.43 7.09
CA ARG A 386 -4.03 -18.61 5.73
C ARG A 386 -4.27 -17.35 4.91
N ASN A 387 -3.34 -17.02 4.03
CA ASN A 387 -3.53 -15.97 3.04
C ASN A 387 -4.54 -16.40 1.96
N GLN A 388 -5.03 -15.44 1.17
CA GLN A 388 -6.06 -15.67 0.17
C GLN A 388 -5.68 -15.01 -1.17
N ILE A 389 -6.01 -15.69 -2.26
CA ILE A 389 -6.03 -15.13 -3.61
C ILE A 389 -7.48 -15.17 -4.10
N PHE A 390 -7.94 -14.07 -4.67
CA PHE A 390 -9.21 -13.97 -5.36
C PHE A 390 -8.94 -13.73 -6.83
N ARG A 391 -9.16 -14.77 -7.64
CA ARG A 391 -9.03 -14.69 -9.08
C ARG A 391 -10.19 -13.89 -9.66
N ASN A 392 -9.87 -12.95 -10.52
CA ASN A 392 -10.86 -12.14 -11.22
C ASN A 392 -11.43 -12.92 -12.43
N LEU A 393 -12.75 -13.01 -12.50
CA LEU A 393 -13.47 -13.68 -13.60
C LEU A 393 -14.05 -12.67 -14.60
N GLY A 394 -13.74 -11.39 -14.43
CA GLY A 394 -14.30 -10.27 -15.17
C GLY A 394 -15.69 -9.85 -14.68
N LYS A 395 -16.09 -8.64 -15.06
CA LYS A 395 -17.39 -8.05 -14.72
C LYS A 395 -17.63 -7.98 -13.21
N GLY A 396 -16.58 -7.70 -12.44
CA GLY A 396 -16.62 -7.60 -10.99
C GLY A 396 -16.95 -8.91 -10.26
N ARG A 397 -16.56 -10.06 -10.82
CA ARG A 397 -16.77 -11.38 -10.22
C ARG A 397 -15.44 -12.02 -9.87
N PHE A 398 -15.35 -12.62 -8.68
CA PHE A 398 -14.15 -13.24 -8.18
C PHE A 398 -14.43 -14.66 -7.66
N GLU A 399 -13.40 -15.52 -7.72
CA GLU A 399 -13.38 -16.82 -7.07
C GLU A 399 -12.16 -16.96 -6.16
N SER A 400 -12.33 -17.60 -5.02
CA SER A 400 -11.23 -17.85 -4.09
C SER A 400 -10.36 -19.00 -4.56
N ILE A 401 -9.04 -18.76 -4.64
CA ILE A 401 -8.01 -19.78 -4.90
C ILE A 401 -7.41 -20.19 -3.55
N THR A 402 -7.43 -21.46 -3.23
CA THR A 402 -6.93 -22.00 -1.96
C THR A 402 -5.77 -22.97 -2.11
N ASN A 403 -5.46 -23.38 -3.34
CA ASN A 403 -4.46 -24.39 -3.64
C ASN A 403 -3.22 -23.74 -4.29
N ASP A 404 -2.62 -22.78 -3.60
CA ASP A 404 -1.45 -22.03 -4.03
C ASP A 404 -0.46 -21.93 -2.86
N PRO A 405 0.88 -21.98 -3.10
CA PRO A 405 1.90 -21.83 -2.07
C PRO A 405 1.78 -20.56 -1.22
N PHE A 406 1.25 -19.48 -1.78
CA PHE A 406 0.93 -18.27 -1.03
C PHE A 406 -0.17 -18.48 0.03
N CYS A 407 -1.11 -19.40 -0.24
CA CYS A 407 -2.24 -19.71 0.64
C CYS A 407 -1.95 -20.86 1.63
N GLU A 408 -0.85 -21.60 1.47
CA GLU A 408 -0.54 -22.78 2.30
C GLU A 408 -0.08 -22.44 3.73
N PRO A 409 0.83 -21.45 3.96
CA PRO A 409 1.31 -21.13 5.29
C PRO A 409 0.19 -20.66 6.22
N VAL A 410 0.29 -21.03 7.50
CA VAL A 410 -0.60 -20.57 8.56
C VAL A 410 0.23 -19.67 9.47
N GLU A 411 0.12 -18.36 9.27
CA GLU A 411 0.98 -17.34 9.89
C GLU A 411 0.17 -16.11 10.32
N VAL A 412 0.82 -15.19 11.01
CA VAL A 412 0.22 -13.91 11.40
C VAL A 412 0.79 -12.85 10.46
N SER A 413 0.25 -12.78 9.25
CA SER A 413 0.74 -11.88 8.21
C SER A 413 0.18 -10.47 8.34
N ARG A 414 0.96 -9.45 7.92
CA ARG A 414 0.57 -8.03 8.03
C ARG A 414 0.84 -7.23 6.76
N GLY A 415 2.09 -6.91 6.48
CA GLY A 415 2.46 -6.17 5.28
C GLY A 415 2.49 -7.06 4.04
N LEU A 416 2.09 -6.49 2.91
CA LEU A 416 2.16 -7.10 1.59
C LEU A 416 2.60 -6.05 0.59
N ALA A 417 3.78 -6.22 0.01
CA ALA A 417 4.30 -5.37 -1.06
C ALA A 417 4.39 -6.14 -2.38
N SER A 418 4.22 -5.45 -3.50
CA SER A 418 4.25 -6.02 -4.85
C SER A 418 5.20 -5.27 -5.77
N GLY A 419 5.84 -6.00 -6.69
CA GLY A 419 6.71 -5.48 -7.73
C GLY A 419 7.36 -6.60 -8.51
N ASP A 420 7.80 -6.33 -9.72
CA ASP A 420 8.53 -7.26 -10.55
C ASP A 420 10.00 -7.26 -10.11
N ILE A 421 10.38 -8.26 -9.29
CA ILE A 421 11.67 -8.31 -8.59
C ILE A 421 12.78 -8.80 -9.50
N ASP A 422 12.52 -9.76 -10.36
CA ASP A 422 13.51 -10.31 -11.26
C ASP A 422 13.48 -9.72 -12.68
N ASN A 423 12.60 -8.73 -12.89
CA ASN A 423 12.38 -8.00 -14.14
C ASN A 423 12.03 -8.95 -15.32
N ASP A 424 11.23 -9.97 -15.06
CA ASP A 424 10.77 -10.94 -16.07
C ASP A 424 9.38 -10.56 -16.65
N GLY A 425 8.72 -9.55 -16.08
CA GLY A 425 7.48 -8.96 -16.57
C GLY A 425 6.23 -9.45 -15.88
N ASP A 426 6.33 -10.20 -14.79
CA ASP A 426 5.20 -10.47 -13.92
C ASP A 426 5.45 -9.98 -12.48
N VAL A 427 4.40 -9.94 -11.67
CA VAL A 427 4.46 -9.25 -10.36
C VAL A 427 4.68 -10.25 -9.25
N ASP A 428 5.72 -10.03 -8.47
CA ASP A 428 6.12 -10.78 -7.29
C ASP A 428 5.59 -10.15 -6.00
N LEU A 429 5.64 -10.91 -4.89
CA LEU A 429 5.08 -10.52 -3.61
C LEU A 429 6.08 -10.68 -2.46
N LEU A 430 6.21 -9.64 -1.63
CA LEU A 430 6.93 -9.67 -0.36
C LEU A 430 5.92 -9.57 0.79
N ILE A 431 6.02 -10.50 1.76
CA ILE A 431 5.16 -10.56 2.95
C ILE A 431 5.98 -10.38 4.22
N SER A 432 5.47 -9.58 5.14
CA SER A 432 5.94 -9.55 6.52
C SER A 432 4.98 -10.27 7.47
N ASN A 433 5.55 -10.94 8.48
CA ASN A 433 4.82 -11.67 9.51
C ASN A 433 5.16 -11.13 10.90
N VAL A 434 4.19 -11.10 11.82
CA VAL A 434 4.39 -10.67 13.22
C VAL A 434 5.32 -11.61 13.96
N ALA A 435 5.17 -12.91 13.72
CA ALA A 435 6.04 -13.94 14.31
C ALA A 435 6.27 -15.01 13.24
N GLY A 436 7.44 -15.04 12.72
CA GLY A 436 7.80 -15.93 11.62
C GLY A 436 8.70 -15.24 10.60
N PRO A 437 9.15 -15.97 9.58
CA PRO A 437 9.97 -15.43 8.52
C PRO A 437 9.16 -14.49 7.64
N ALA A 438 9.79 -13.44 7.12
CA ALA A 438 9.27 -12.76 5.94
C ALA A 438 9.36 -13.71 4.75
N ARG A 439 8.44 -13.56 3.78
CA ARG A 439 8.39 -14.43 2.60
C ARG A 439 8.43 -13.62 1.32
N LEU A 440 9.25 -14.07 0.39
CA LEU A 440 9.28 -13.58 -0.97
C LEU A 440 8.71 -14.66 -1.89
N TYR A 441 7.73 -14.30 -2.70
CA TYR A 441 7.09 -15.17 -3.66
C TYR A 441 7.35 -14.67 -5.06
N GLU A 442 8.02 -15.50 -5.87
CA GLU A 442 8.09 -15.32 -7.32
C GLU A 442 6.77 -15.73 -7.96
N ASN A 443 6.30 -14.93 -8.89
CA ASN A 443 5.20 -15.30 -9.74
C ASN A 443 5.67 -16.34 -10.77
N ILE A 444 4.95 -17.45 -10.83
CA ILE A 444 5.20 -18.55 -11.78
C ILE A 444 3.89 -18.94 -12.48
N ALA A 445 2.92 -18.05 -12.52
CA ALA A 445 1.65 -18.31 -13.18
C ALA A 445 1.86 -18.68 -14.65
N GLU A 446 1.00 -19.56 -15.16
CA GLU A 446 0.95 -19.76 -16.60
C GLU A 446 0.51 -18.46 -17.26
N ARG A 447 1.44 -17.82 -17.97
CA ARG A 447 1.17 -16.55 -18.66
C ARG A 447 0.07 -16.72 -19.69
N ARG A 448 -1.01 -15.97 -19.54
CA ARG A 448 -2.16 -16.03 -20.45
C ARG A 448 -2.13 -14.93 -21.50
N GLY A 449 -1.15 -14.07 -21.45
CA GLY A 449 -1.05 -12.93 -22.34
C GLY A 449 0.30 -12.25 -22.31
N HIS A 450 0.26 -11.05 -22.83
CA HIS A 450 1.37 -10.11 -22.89
C HIS A 450 1.27 -9.09 -21.74
N TRP A 451 2.36 -8.36 -21.52
CA TRP A 451 2.44 -7.38 -20.43
C TRP A 451 3.06 -6.04 -20.87
N LEU A 452 2.91 -5.05 -20.04
CA LEU A 452 3.57 -3.75 -20.13
C LEU A 452 3.79 -3.21 -18.71
N SER A 453 5.01 -2.82 -18.38
CA SER A 453 5.32 -2.10 -17.15
C SER A 453 5.72 -0.67 -17.47
N VAL A 454 4.97 0.32 -16.95
CA VAL A 454 5.13 1.74 -17.30
C VAL A 454 5.68 2.51 -16.12
N ARG A 455 6.81 3.18 -16.32
CA ARG A 455 7.34 4.20 -15.43
C ARG A 455 7.07 5.58 -16.00
N ALA A 456 6.30 6.41 -15.33
CA ALA A 456 6.06 7.80 -15.71
C ALA A 456 6.97 8.74 -14.91
N ILE A 457 7.79 9.52 -15.57
CA ILE A 457 8.77 10.43 -14.96
C ILE A 457 8.44 11.88 -15.34
N ASP A 458 8.41 12.75 -14.34
CA ASP A 458 8.39 14.19 -14.57
C ASP A 458 9.82 14.75 -14.46
N PRO A 459 10.45 15.07 -15.59
CA PRO A 459 11.84 15.55 -15.59
C PRO A 459 12.01 16.95 -14.96
N ARG A 460 10.93 17.70 -14.74
CA ARG A 460 10.97 18.98 -14.03
C ARG A 460 11.37 18.79 -12.56
N TRP A 461 10.97 17.63 -12.01
CA TRP A 461 11.15 17.26 -10.61
C TRP A 461 12.08 16.05 -10.45
N ASN A 462 12.66 15.56 -11.57
CA ASN A 462 13.59 14.42 -11.62
C ASN A 462 13.09 13.13 -10.93
N ARG A 463 11.80 12.92 -10.81
CA ARG A 463 11.19 11.81 -10.06
C ARG A 463 10.02 11.15 -10.78
N ASP A 464 9.56 10.01 -10.23
CA ASP A 464 8.32 9.37 -10.62
C ASP A 464 7.12 10.31 -10.39
N ALA A 465 6.18 10.29 -11.33
CA ALA A 465 5.00 11.16 -11.33
C ALA A 465 3.92 10.60 -10.40
N CYS A 466 4.18 10.56 -9.09
CA CYS A 466 3.22 10.09 -8.09
C CYS A 466 1.87 10.80 -8.24
N GLY A 467 0.78 10.04 -8.27
CA GLY A 467 -0.57 10.53 -8.53
C GLY A 467 -0.97 10.58 -10.02
N ALA A 468 -0.05 10.30 -10.96
CA ALA A 468 -0.40 10.23 -12.37
C ALA A 468 -1.33 9.04 -12.64
N ARG A 469 -2.32 9.25 -13.54
CA ARG A 469 -3.17 8.20 -14.09
C ARG A 469 -2.67 7.82 -15.48
N ILE A 470 -2.51 6.53 -15.73
CA ILE A 470 -2.03 5.98 -16.99
C ILE A 470 -3.14 5.17 -17.63
N VAL A 471 -3.40 5.40 -18.92
CA VAL A 471 -4.36 4.66 -19.71
C VAL A 471 -3.66 4.01 -20.89
N VAL A 472 -3.60 2.68 -20.87
CA VAL A 472 -3.03 1.88 -21.97
C VAL A 472 -4.14 1.46 -22.92
N THR A 473 -4.01 1.78 -24.21
CA THR A 473 -4.93 1.32 -25.25
C THR A 473 -4.26 0.26 -26.12
N ALA A 474 -4.84 -0.94 -26.16
CA ALA A 474 -4.39 -2.07 -26.97
C ALA A 474 -5.58 -2.69 -27.73
N GLY A 475 -5.69 -2.42 -29.02
CA GLY A 475 -6.84 -2.82 -29.84
C GLY A 475 -8.14 -2.13 -29.37
N ASP A 476 -9.09 -2.92 -28.90
CA ASP A 476 -10.38 -2.51 -28.35
C ASP A 476 -10.42 -2.43 -26.82
N VAL A 477 -9.28 -2.64 -26.17
CA VAL A 477 -9.14 -2.66 -24.72
C VAL A 477 -8.47 -1.38 -24.23
N GLN A 478 -9.03 -0.82 -23.17
CA GLN A 478 -8.38 0.22 -22.36
C GLN A 478 -8.17 -0.30 -20.94
N LEU A 479 -6.97 -0.08 -20.42
CA LEU A 479 -6.57 -0.45 -19.06
C LEU A 479 -6.13 0.80 -18.32
N VAL A 480 -6.57 0.94 -17.08
CA VAL A 480 -6.28 2.10 -16.24
C VAL A 480 -5.39 1.68 -15.08
N GLY A 481 -4.40 2.48 -14.78
CA GLY A 481 -3.55 2.33 -13.61
C GLY A 481 -3.10 3.68 -13.06
N HIS A 482 -2.62 3.66 -11.83
CA HIS A 482 -2.19 4.86 -11.10
C HIS A 482 -0.78 4.69 -10.57
N VAL A 483 0.02 5.74 -10.64
CA VAL A 483 1.35 5.77 -10.02
C VAL A 483 1.16 6.02 -8.53
N LEU A 484 1.06 4.94 -7.74
CA LEU A 484 0.89 4.96 -6.30
C LEU A 484 2.06 4.25 -5.65
N THR A 485 2.77 4.93 -4.75
CA THR A 485 3.92 4.35 -4.04
C THR A 485 3.52 3.70 -2.71
N SER A 486 2.38 4.09 -2.15
CA SER A 486 1.91 3.64 -0.85
C SER A 486 0.39 3.46 -0.88
N ASN A 487 -0.05 2.24 -0.89
CA ASN A 487 -1.41 1.79 -0.65
C ASN A 487 -1.32 0.43 0.06
N GLY A 488 -2.42 -0.16 0.47
CA GLY A 488 -2.40 -1.40 1.23
C GLY A 488 -2.31 -1.18 2.75
N TYR A 489 -1.59 -2.04 3.43
CA TYR A 489 -1.36 -1.99 4.88
C TYR A 489 0.12 -2.09 5.17
N LEU A 490 0.71 -1.04 5.77
CA LEU A 490 2.11 -0.96 6.20
C LEU A 490 3.13 -1.28 5.08
N ALA A 491 2.81 -0.96 3.83
CA ALA A 491 3.63 -1.33 2.69
C ALA A 491 3.87 -0.17 1.72
N SER A 492 4.99 -0.25 0.99
CA SER A 492 5.28 0.54 -0.19
C SER A 492 5.62 -0.39 -1.35
N HIS A 493 5.22 0.01 -2.56
CA HIS A 493 5.27 -0.80 -3.76
C HIS A 493 6.18 -0.20 -4.81
N ASP A 494 6.53 -1.00 -5.82
CA ASP A 494 7.14 -0.50 -7.04
C ASP A 494 6.25 0.59 -7.68
N PRO A 495 6.77 1.79 -7.98
CA PRO A 495 5.99 2.85 -8.63
C PRO A 495 5.70 2.60 -10.11
N ARG A 496 6.31 1.58 -10.71
CA ARG A 496 5.97 1.15 -12.07
C ARG A 496 4.56 0.59 -12.10
N VAL A 497 3.74 1.07 -13.03
CA VAL A 497 2.37 0.56 -13.21
C VAL A 497 2.41 -0.61 -14.17
N HIS A 498 2.01 -1.77 -13.67
CA HIS A 498 1.98 -3.01 -14.43
C HIS A 498 0.60 -3.26 -15.05
N PHE A 499 0.60 -3.71 -16.30
CA PHE A 499 -0.60 -4.05 -17.07
C PHE A 499 -0.43 -5.41 -17.74
N GLY A 500 -1.32 -6.35 -17.43
CA GLY A 500 -1.52 -7.51 -18.28
C GLY A 500 -2.38 -7.13 -19.48
N LEU A 501 -1.96 -7.53 -20.66
CA LEU A 501 -2.58 -7.12 -21.93
C LEU A 501 -3.43 -8.23 -22.57
N GLY A 502 -3.54 -9.38 -21.92
CA GLY A 502 -4.18 -10.55 -22.50
C GLY A 502 -3.52 -10.91 -23.82
N GLN A 503 -4.31 -11.23 -24.82
CA GLN A 503 -3.81 -11.67 -26.14
C GLN A 503 -3.43 -10.51 -27.08
N LYS A 504 -3.29 -9.28 -26.57
CA LYS A 504 -2.94 -8.10 -27.39
C LYS A 504 -1.43 -8.08 -27.63
N THR A 505 -1.02 -8.12 -28.89
CA THR A 505 0.39 -8.18 -29.31
C THR A 505 0.98 -6.82 -29.67
N THR A 506 0.18 -5.77 -29.66
CA THR A 506 0.61 -4.39 -29.97
C THR A 506 -0.19 -3.37 -29.18
N LEU A 507 0.48 -2.29 -28.82
CA LEU A 507 -0.13 -1.11 -28.20
C LEU A 507 -0.54 -0.11 -29.30
N ASN A 508 -1.69 0.53 -29.13
CA ASN A 508 -2.10 1.66 -29.97
C ASN A 508 -1.41 2.95 -29.49
N HIS A 509 -1.56 3.25 -28.20
CA HIS A 509 -0.95 4.39 -27.52
C HIS A 509 -1.04 4.22 -25.99
N VAL A 510 -0.29 5.05 -25.29
CA VAL A 510 -0.38 5.21 -23.83
C VAL A 510 -0.66 6.68 -23.54
N ASP A 511 -1.71 6.95 -22.79
CA ASP A 511 -2.07 8.29 -22.35
C ASP A 511 -1.68 8.48 -20.88
N VAL A 512 -0.97 9.57 -20.58
CA VAL A 512 -0.57 9.92 -19.22
C VAL A 512 -1.25 11.22 -18.80
N TYR A 513 -2.05 11.13 -17.75
CA TYR A 513 -2.68 12.25 -17.06
C TYR A 513 -1.77 12.66 -15.91
N TRP A 514 -1.01 13.73 -16.10
CA TRP A 514 -0.05 14.22 -15.11
C TRP A 514 -0.77 14.84 -13.91
N PRO A 515 -0.27 14.67 -12.66
CA PRO A 515 -1.04 15.02 -11.45
C PRO A 515 -1.29 16.52 -11.27
N ASP A 516 -0.42 17.40 -11.84
CA ASP A 516 -0.53 18.86 -11.75
C ASP A 516 -1.17 19.52 -13.00
N GLU A 517 -1.67 18.72 -13.94
CA GLU A 517 -2.27 19.22 -15.17
C GLU A 517 -3.81 19.21 -15.07
N GLN A 518 -4.40 20.40 -15.00
CA GLN A 518 -5.84 20.56 -14.78
C GLN A 518 -6.70 20.15 -15.98
N THR A 519 -6.12 20.14 -17.19
CA THR A 519 -6.83 19.79 -18.44
C THR A 519 -5.90 19.08 -19.40
N GLY A 520 -6.40 18.01 -20.05
CA GLY A 520 -5.67 17.30 -21.08
C GLY A 520 -4.81 16.15 -20.55
N PHE A 521 -4.09 15.54 -21.43
CA PHE A 521 -3.17 14.42 -21.19
C PHE A 521 -2.09 14.42 -22.26
N GLU A 522 -1.02 13.71 -22.00
CA GLU A 522 0.04 13.51 -22.97
C GLU A 522 -0.04 12.11 -23.54
N ARG A 523 -0.13 12.01 -24.87
CA ARG A 523 -0.20 10.74 -25.59
C ARG A 523 1.16 10.34 -26.10
N PHE A 524 1.52 9.12 -25.80
CA PHE A 524 2.74 8.46 -26.27
C PHE A 524 2.40 7.41 -27.32
N PRO A 525 3.22 7.26 -28.37
CA PRO A 525 2.95 6.28 -29.42
C PRO A 525 2.95 4.87 -28.84
N GLY A 526 2.11 4.01 -29.41
CA GLY A 526 2.11 2.59 -29.12
C GLY A 526 3.33 1.87 -29.67
N GLY A 527 3.30 0.55 -29.69
CA GLY A 527 4.41 -0.25 -30.15
C GLY A 527 4.36 -1.70 -29.67
N ALA A 528 5.52 -2.24 -29.33
CA ALA A 528 5.66 -3.60 -28.83
C ALA A 528 5.05 -3.76 -27.43
N VAL A 529 4.69 -4.96 -27.08
CA VAL A 529 4.35 -5.43 -25.74
C VAL A 529 5.56 -6.13 -25.10
N ASP A 530 5.42 -6.68 -23.92
CA ASP A 530 6.46 -7.41 -23.17
C ASP A 530 7.73 -6.57 -22.95
N GLN A 531 7.54 -5.36 -22.40
CA GLN A 531 8.62 -4.43 -22.15
C GLN A 531 8.39 -3.50 -20.95
N PHE A 532 9.47 -2.98 -20.43
CA PHE A 532 9.49 -1.81 -19.54
C PHE A 532 9.50 -0.54 -20.39
N LEU A 533 8.53 0.32 -20.18
CA LEU A 533 8.37 1.58 -20.90
C LEU A 533 8.53 2.77 -19.96
N THR A 534 9.55 3.59 -20.20
CA THR A 534 9.73 4.84 -19.46
C THR A 534 9.17 6.01 -20.26
N LEU A 535 8.13 6.64 -19.73
CA LEU A 535 7.49 7.83 -20.31
C LEU A 535 7.94 9.07 -19.58
N ARG A 536 8.47 10.04 -20.33
CA ARG A 536 8.94 11.30 -19.78
C ARG A 536 8.03 12.43 -20.21
N ARG A 537 7.54 13.21 -19.27
CA ARG A 537 6.69 14.37 -19.53
C ARG A 537 7.37 15.32 -20.52
N GLY A 538 6.61 15.84 -21.47
CA GLY A 538 7.07 16.75 -22.53
C GLY A 538 7.67 16.05 -23.74
N THR A 539 7.65 14.70 -23.83
CA THR A 539 8.15 13.96 -25.00
C THR A 539 7.05 13.30 -25.83
N GLY A 540 5.82 13.31 -25.36
CA GLY A 540 4.63 12.84 -26.08
C GLY A 540 3.88 13.99 -26.78
N GLU A 541 2.69 13.69 -27.28
CA GLU A 541 1.80 14.65 -27.94
C GLU A 541 0.72 15.13 -26.96
N GLN A 542 0.59 16.44 -26.78
CA GLN A 542 -0.41 17.04 -25.91
C GLN A 542 -1.82 16.95 -26.51
N HIS A 543 -2.77 16.46 -25.72
CA HIS A 543 -4.18 16.37 -26.06
C HIS A 543 -5.03 17.07 -24.99
N LEU A 544 -6.09 17.72 -25.40
CA LEU A 544 -7.10 18.27 -24.49
C LEU A 544 -8.14 17.19 -24.17
N ASP A 545 -8.67 17.23 -22.97
CA ASP A 545 -9.82 16.39 -22.64
C ASP A 545 -10.99 16.69 -23.58
N ALA A 546 -11.72 15.65 -23.95
CA ALA A 546 -13.02 15.85 -24.57
C ALA A 546 -13.92 16.61 -23.58
N PRO A 547 -14.67 17.65 -24.00
CA PRO A 547 -15.58 18.35 -23.10
C PRO A 547 -16.53 17.34 -22.48
N VAL A 548 -16.61 17.31 -21.15
CA VAL A 548 -17.54 16.44 -20.43
C VAL A 548 -18.94 16.85 -20.84
N ALA A 549 -19.62 16.00 -21.61
CA ALA A 549 -21.00 16.25 -22.04
C ALA A 549 -21.89 16.25 -20.79
N GLY A 550 -22.23 17.43 -20.26
CA GLY A 550 -23.18 17.56 -19.17
C GLY A 550 -22.76 18.41 -17.96
N ALA A 551 -21.64 19.11 -17.99
CA ALA A 551 -21.39 20.16 -16.99
C ALA A 551 -22.38 21.32 -17.26
N VAL A 552 -23.47 21.36 -16.50
CA VAL A 552 -24.34 22.53 -16.39
C VAL A 552 -23.58 23.58 -15.59
N PRO A 553 -23.51 24.84 -16.08
CA PRO A 553 -22.73 25.91 -15.46
C PRO A 553 -23.23 26.30 -14.05
#